data_5e5d025cec8e80f93a1d84b3e76ec366
#
_entry.id   5e5d025cec8e80f93a1d84b3e76ec366
#
_cell.length_a   1.000
_cell.length_b   1.000
_cell.length_c   1.000
_cell.angle_alpha   90.00
_cell.angle_beta   90.00
_cell.angle_gamma   90.00
#
_symmetry.space_group_name_H-M   'P 1'
#
loop_
_entity.id
_entity.type
_entity.pdbx_description
1 polymer ?
#
loop_
_entity_poly.entity_id
_entity_poly.type
_entity_poly.pdbx_seq_one_letter_code
_entity_poly.pdbx_strand_id
1 'polypeptide(L)'
;MELALNYARKFGDHNVTALLLYNQSKKYYPSEYSDIPTGYVGLVGRVTYDWKTRYMAEFNAGYNGSENFRPGNRYGFFPAGSLGWVVSEESFFQPIKSVVNYLKLRASVGMVGNDVSQRFLYLPDSYQYGDGGYYFGQNVGNKMPGASEVSRSNPDAKWETAVKQNLSLIHI
;
A
#
# COMPACT_ATOMS: atom_id res chain seq x y z
N MET A 1 -12.27 -6.30 -11.54
CA MET A 1 -13.35 -5.31 -11.67
C MET A 1 -12.84 -3.98 -11.14
N GLU A 2 -13.11 -2.90 -11.87
CA GLU A 2 -12.71 -1.55 -11.46
C GLU A 2 -13.85 -0.58 -11.76
N LEU A 3 -14.10 0.35 -10.85
CA LEU A 3 -15.08 1.43 -11.01
C LEU A 3 -14.42 2.74 -10.57
N ALA A 4 -14.42 3.74 -11.44
CA ALA A 4 -13.84 5.05 -11.17
C ALA A 4 -14.87 6.16 -11.39
N LEU A 5 -14.99 7.05 -10.42
CA LEU A 5 -15.74 8.29 -10.50
C LEU A 5 -14.77 9.46 -10.49
N ASN A 6 -14.82 10.30 -11.48
CA ASN A 6 -14.00 11.50 -11.61
C ASN A 6 -14.87 12.75 -11.57
N TYR A 7 -14.42 13.73 -10.80
CA TYR A 7 -15.00 15.06 -10.75
C TYR A 7 -13.91 16.10 -10.99
N ALA A 8 -14.19 17.07 -11.84
CA ALA A 8 -13.29 18.21 -12.07
C ALA A 8 -14.11 19.47 -12.29
N ARG A 9 -13.79 20.53 -11.54
CA ARG A 9 -14.47 21.82 -11.69
C ARG A 9 -13.54 22.98 -11.39
N LYS A 10 -13.69 24.04 -12.19
CA LYS A 10 -13.01 25.31 -12.00
C LYS A 10 -14.01 26.37 -11.53
N PHE A 11 -13.66 27.07 -10.44
CA PHE A 11 -14.43 28.19 -9.88
C PHE A 11 -13.57 29.44 -9.86
N GLY A 12 -13.61 30.23 -10.94
CA GLY A 12 -12.69 31.36 -11.07
C GLY A 12 -11.23 30.90 -11.06
N ASP A 13 -10.48 31.33 -10.05
CA ASP A 13 -9.07 30.97 -9.84
C ASP A 13 -8.86 29.65 -9.07
N HIS A 14 -9.92 28.98 -8.66
CA HIS A 14 -9.89 27.76 -7.87
C HIS A 14 -10.17 26.54 -8.77
N ASN A 15 -9.29 25.56 -8.76
CA ASN A 15 -9.49 24.28 -9.42
C ASN A 15 -9.63 23.17 -8.38
N VAL A 16 -10.67 22.37 -8.50
CA VAL A 16 -10.91 21.20 -7.64
C VAL A 16 -11.03 19.97 -8.50
N THR A 17 -10.30 18.91 -8.17
CA THR A 17 -10.54 17.59 -8.75
C THR A 17 -10.74 16.57 -7.65
N ALA A 18 -11.59 15.58 -7.91
CA ALA A 18 -11.78 14.45 -7.02
C ALA A 18 -11.84 13.15 -7.83
N LEU A 19 -11.30 12.10 -7.26
CA LEU A 19 -11.35 10.75 -7.77
C LEU A 19 -11.82 9.82 -6.65
N LEU A 20 -12.78 8.97 -6.95
CA LEU A 20 -13.14 7.82 -6.14
C LEU A 20 -12.97 6.57 -6.99
N LEU A 21 -12.09 5.68 -6.57
CA LEU A 21 -11.77 4.45 -7.26
C LEU A 21 -12.07 3.25 -6.36
N TYR A 22 -12.89 2.33 -6.85
CA TYR A 22 -13.07 1.03 -6.27
C TYR A 22 -12.44 -0.03 -7.18
N ASN A 23 -11.63 -0.90 -6.64
CA ASN A 23 -11.09 -2.04 -7.35
C ASN A 23 -11.22 -3.33 -6.55
N GLN A 24 -11.42 -4.42 -7.25
CA GLN A 24 -11.35 -5.75 -6.68
C GLN A 24 -10.72 -6.72 -7.66
N SER A 25 -9.92 -7.62 -7.13
CA SER A 25 -9.32 -8.70 -7.91
C SER A 25 -9.45 -10.02 -7.18
N LYS A 26 -9.61 -11.10 -7.94
CA LYS A 26 -9.56 -12.46 -7.45
C LYS A 26 -8.73 -13.28 -8.41
N LYS A 27 -7.75 -13.99 -7.88
CA LYS A 27 -6.88 -14.89 -8.66
C LYS A 27 -7.15 -16.32 -8.19
N TYR A 28 -7.51 -17.17 -9.13
CA TYR A 28 -7.67 -18.61 -8.92
C TYR A 28 -6.35 -19.31 -9.21
N TYR A 29 -6.09 -20.39 -8.52
CA TYR A 29 -4.90 -21.23 -8.68
C TYR A 29 -3.59 -20.42 -8.59
N PRO A 30 -3.37 -19.68 -7.50
CA PRO A 30 -2.08 -19.03 -7.27
C PRO A 30 -0.99 -20.09 -7.07
N SER A 31 0.29 -19.69 -7.27
CA SER A 31 1.44 -20.59 -7.13
C SER A 31 1.61 -21.14 -5.70
N GLU A 32 1.18 -20.36 -4.70
CA GLU A 32 1.11 -20.81 -3.32
C GLU A 32 -0.35 -21.10 -2.95
N TYR A 33 -0.59 -22.22 -2.28
CA TYR A 33 -1.96 -22.66 -1.88
C TYR A 33 -2.94 -22.63 -3.06
N SER A 34 -2.67 -23.47 -4.07
CA SER A 34 -3.44 -23.51 -5.33
C SER A 34 -4.96 -23.69 -5.15
N ASP A 35 -5.37 -24.31 -4.06
CA ASP A 35 -6.78 -24.58 -3.76
C ASP A 35 -7.49 -23.37 -3.12
N ILE A 36 -6.74 -22.36 -2.69
CA ILE A 36 -7.28 -21.17 -2.05
C ILE A 36 -7.08 -19.95 -2.97
N PRO A 37 -8.14 -19.36 -3.54
CA PRO A 37 -8.01 -18.19 -4.38
C PRO A 37 -7.48 -16.99 -3.57
N THR A 38 -6.77 -16.08 -4.24
CA THR A 38 -6.31 -14.81 -3.66
C THR A 38 -7.31 -13.72 -3.95
N GLY A 39 -7.71 -12.97 -2.96
CA GLY A 39 -8.61 -11.82 -3.08
C GLY A 39 -7.99 -10.53 -2.56
N TYR A 40 -8.27 -9.46 -3.27
CA TYR A 40 -7.90 -8.09 -2.91
C TYR A 40 -9.06 -7.16 -3.22
N VAL A 41 -9.29 -6.20 -2.34
CA VAL A 41 -10.26 -5.12 -2.54
C VAL A 41 -9.62 -3.80 -2.13
N GLY A 42 -9.87 -2.75 -2.89
CA GLY A 42 -9.37 -1.42 -2.61
C GLY A 42 -10.41 -0.35 -2.88
N LEU A 43 -10.48 0.62 -1.99
CA LEU A 43 -11.20 1.87 -2.17
C LEU A 43 -10.20 3.01 -2.02
N VAL A 44 -10.07 3.84 -3.05
CA VAL A 44 -9.13 4.97 -3.06
C VAL A 44 -9.89 6.25 -3.31
N GLY A 45 -9.70 7.22 -2.44
CA GLY A 45 -10.17 8.59 -2.61
C GLY A 45 -8.98 9.53 -2.82
N ARG A 46 -9.10 10.45 -3.77
CA ARG A 46 -8.16 11.55 -3.99
C ARG A 46 -8.93 12.83 -4.18
N VAL A 47 -8.48 13.89 -3.53
CA VAL A 47 -8.95 15.24 -3.76
C VAL A 47 -7.73 16.13 -3.99
N THR A 48 -7.76 16.92 -5.07
CA THR A 48 -6.75 17.94 -5.32
C THR A 48 -7.41 19.31 -5.36
N TYR A 49 -6.71 20.28 -4.84
CA TYR A 49 -7.09 21.67 -4.86
C TYR A 49 -5.92 22.51 -5.35
N ASP A 50 -6.22 23.45 -6.21
CA ASP A 50 -5.27 24.42 -6.76
C ASP A 50 -5.89 25.80 -6.73
N TRP A 51 -5.15 26.80 -6.24
CA TRP A 51 -5.52 28.20 -6.31
C TRP A 51 -4.49 28.99 -7.10
N LYS A 52 -4.94 29.58 -8.21
CA LYS A 52 -4.12 30.39 -9.13
C LYS A 52 -2.86 29.68 -9.64
N THR A 53 -2.85 28.33 -9.69
CA THR A 53 -1.65 27.52 -9.95
C THR A 53 -0.47 27.81 -9.02
N ARG A 54 -0.71 28.54 -7.95
CA ARG A 54 0.29 29.01 -7.01
C ARG A 54 0.35 28.15 -5.74
N TYR A 55 -0.81 27.87 -5.17
CA TYR A 55 -0.95 27.03 -3.98
C TYR A 55 -1.71 25.75 -4.34
N MET A 56 -1.13 24.63 -4.01
CA MET A 56 -1.66 23.31 -4.33
C MET A 56 -1.76 22.49 -3.07
N ALA A 57 -2.87 21.77 -2.92
CA ALA A 57 -3.07 20.79 -1.87
C ALA A 57 -3.62 19.51 -2.47
N GLU A 58 -3.15 18.37 -1.99
CA GLU A 58 -3.65 17.07 -2.39
C GLU A 58 -3.83 16.20 -1.14
N PHE A 59 -4.95 15.53 -1.08
CA PHE A 59 -5.24 14.51 -0.08
C PHE A 59 -5.62 13.21 -0.77
N ASN A 60 -4.98 12.13 -0.34
CA ASN A 60 -5.27 10.77 -0.80
C ASN A 60 -5.59 9.90 0.41
N ALA A 61 -6.53 8.99 0.25
CA ALA A 61 -6.82 7.97 1.25
C ALA A 61 -7.10 6.64 0.55
N GLY A 62 -6.36 5.61 0.93
CA GLY A 62 -6.58 4.23 0.51
C GLY A 62 -7.16 3.40 1.66
N TYR A 63 -8.22 2.64 1.39
CA TYR A 63 -8.75 1.63 2.29
C TYR A 63 -8.71 0.29 1.58
N ASN A 64 -7.74 -0.53 1.94
CA ASN A 64 -7.39 -1.75 1.21
C ASN A 64 -7.61 -2.98 2.07
N GLY A 65 -8.16 -4.03 1.47
CA GLY A 65 -8.37 -5.33 2.11
C GLY A 65 -7.61 -6.43 1.39
N SER A 66 -6.94 -7.29 2.17
CA SER A 66 -6.20 -8.45 1.68
C SER A 66 -6.63 -9.71 2.42
N GLU A 67 -6.78 -10.81 1.68
CA GLU A 67 -7.07 -12.13 2.26
C GLU A 67 -5.86 -12.75 2.98
N ASN A 68 -4.67 -12.18 2.84
CA ASN A 68 -3.47 -12.67 3.54
C ASN A 68 -3.60 -12.60 5.05
N PHE A 69 -4.54 -11.79 5.56
CA PHE A 69 -4.76 -11.61 6.98
C PHE A 69 -6.07 -12.24 7.44
N ARG A 70 -6.13 -12.64 8.72
CA ARG A 70 -7.35 -13.19 9.32
C ARG A 70 -8.49 -12.16 9.32
N PRO A 71 -9.75 -12.60 9.36
CA PRO A 71 -10.88 -11.70 9.62
C PRO A 71 -10.63 -10.81 10.84
N GLY A 72 -10.82 -9.49 10.67
CA GLY A 72 -10.50 -8.47 11.68
C GLY A 72 -9.22 -7.68 11.38
N ASN A 73 -8.21 -8.28 10.75
CA ASN A 73 -6.95 -7.61 10.38
C ASN A 73 -6.80 -7.36 8.88
N ARG A 74 -7.80 -7.72 8.08
CA ARG A 74 -7.75 -7.69 6.60
C ARG A 74 -7.64 -6.30 6.03
N TYR A 75 -8.20 -5.30 6.69
CA TYR A 75 -8.31 -3.95 6.15
C TYR A 75 -7.28 -3.01 6.75
N GLY A 76 -6.62 -2.24 5.89
CA GLY A 76 -5.70 -1.17 6.26
C GLY A 76 -6.14 0.17 5.68
N PHE A 77 -5.94 1.25 6.45
CA PHE A 77 -6.20 2.62 6.03
C PHE A 77 -4.89 3.37 5.85
N PHE A 78 -4.68 3.95 4.66
CA PHE A 78 -3.42 4.55 4.23
C PHE A 78 -3.66 5.97 3.73
N PRO A 79 -3.66 6.97 4.62
CA PRO A 79 -3.80 8.37 4.24
C PRO A 79 -2.47 8.95 3.76
N ALA A 80 -2.55 9.94 2.84
CA ALA A 80 -1.43 10.73 2.40
C ALA A 80 -1.89 12.15 2.08
N GLY A 81 -1.03 13.14 2.34
CA GLY A 81 -1.27 14.52 2.01
C GLY A 81 -0.04 15.19 1.42
N SER A 82 -0.24 16.15 0.53
CA SER A 82 0.83 16.99 0.01
C SER A 82 0.40 18.43 -0.16
N LEU A 83 1.37 19.35 0.02
CA LEU A 83 1.23 20.76 -0.23
C LEU A 83 2.30 21.21 -1.23
N GLY A 84 1.93 22.10 -2.13
CA GLY A 84 2.81 22.71 -3.11
C GLY A 84 2.65 24.22 -3.14
N TRP A 85 3.76 24.93 -3.24
CA TRP A 85 3.77 26.38 -3.37
C TRP A 85 4.73 26.80 -4.48
N VAL A 86 4.19 27.50 -5.47
CA VAL A 86 4.98 28.07 -6.57
C VAL A 86 5.42 29.46 -6.15
N VAL A 87 6.60 29.54 -5.55
CA VAL A 87 7.18 30.78 -4.99
C VAL A 87 7.47 31.80 -6.09
N SER A 88 7.85 31.36 -7.28
CA SER A 88 8.13 32.23 -8.43
C SER A 88 6.92 33.03 -8.93
N GLU A 89 5.71 32.66 -8.53
CA GLU A 89 4.49 33.42 -8.88
C GLU A 89 4.12 34.47 -7.84
N GLU A 90 4.91 34.62 -6.77
CA GLU A 90 4.70 35.66 -5.76
C GLU A 90 5.25 37.00 -6.20
N SER A 91 4.60 38.08 -5.77
CA SER A 91 5.01 39.45 -6.11
C SER A 91 6.40 39.81 -5.63
N PHE A 92 6.80 39.31 -4.47
CA PHE A 92 8.15 39.53 -3.92
C PHE A 92 9.26 38.82 -4.71
N PHE A 93 8.93 37.84 -5.51
CA PHE A 93 9.89 37.06 -6.31
C PHE A 93 10.19 37.70 -7.67
N GLN A 94 9.37 38.63 -8.13
CA GLN A 94 9.49 39.25 -9.46
C GLN A 94 10.89 39.78 -9.78
N PRO A 95 11.62 40.42 -8.85
CA PRO A 95 12.97 40.94 -9.15
C PRO A 95 13.99 39.85 -9.49
N ILE A 96 13.78 38.62 -8.97
CA ILE A 96 14.71 37.49 -9.12
C ILE A 96 14.28 36.58 -10.30
N LYS A 97 13.10 36.79 -10.84
CA LYS A 97 12.51 35.92 -11.90
C LYS A 97 13.33 35.89 -13.19
N SER A 98 14.19 36.90 -13.41
CA SER A 98 15.13 36.96 -14.53
C SER A 98 16.28 35.94 -14.44
N VAL A 99 16.58 35.48 -13.21
CA VAL A 99 17.66 34.52 -12.94
C VAL A 99 17.08 33.14 -12.66
N VAL A 100 16.00 33.08 -11.88
CA VAL A 100 15.29 31.86 -11.55
C VAL A 100 13.86 31.96 -12.08
N ASN A 101 13.58 31.34 -13.22
CA ASN A 101 12.29 31.47 -13.91
C ASN A 101 11.16 30.77 -13.16
N TYR A 102 11.47 29.63 -12.51
CA TYR A 102 10.50 28.81 -11.80
C TYR A 102 11.07 28.29 -10.50
N LEU A 103 10.35 28.51 -9.42
CA LEU A 103 10.68 27.97 -8.09
C LEU A 103 9.43 27.42 -7.43
N LYS A 104 9.44 26.11 -7.12
CA LYS A 104 8.35 25.41 -6.45
C LYS A 104 8.86 24.64 -5.24
N LEU A 105 8.21 24.84 -4.10
CA LEU A 105 8.37 24.02 -2.90
C LEU A 105 7.24 23.00 -2.83
N ARG A 106 7.57 21.78 -2.42
CA ARG A 106 6.60 20.71 -2.19
C ARG A 106 6.95 19.97 -0.91
N ALA A 107 5.94 19.74 -0.07
CA ALA A 107 6.02 18.87 1.10
C ALA A 107 4.95 17.79 0.99
N SER A 108 5.28 16.57 1.38
CA SER A 108 4.30 15.48 1.43
C SER A 108 4.58 14.54 2.60
N VAL A 109 3.50 13.99 3.15
CA VAL A 109 3.54 12.93 4.15
C VAL A 109 2.49 11.88 3.79
N GLY A 110 2.81 10.61 3.95
CA GLY A 110 1.87 9.55 3.65
C GLY A 110 2.22 8.26 4.35
N MET A 111 1.20 7.45 4.59
CA MET A 111 1.31 6.10 5.11
C MET A 111 1.16 5.11 3.95
N VAL A 112 2.06 4.14 3.87
CA VAL A 112 2.04 3.06 2.89
C VAL A 112 1.88 1.74 3.62
N GLY A 113 0.98 0.89 3.13
CA GLY A 113 0.79 -0.46 3.63
C GLY A 113 1.40 -1.49 2.68
N ASN A 114 1.94 -2.56 3.27
CA ASN A 114 2.44 -3.72 2.55
C ASN A 114 1.82 -4.99 3.13
N ASP A 115 1.29 -5.86 2.26
CA ASP A 115 0.71 -7.16 2.64
C ASP A 115 1.57 -8.34 2.15
N VAL A 116 2.74 -8.05 1.57
CA VAL A 116 3.65 -9.04 0.97
C VAL A 116 4.48 -9.72 2.05
N SER A 117 3.82 -10.49 2.87
CA SER A 117 4.44 -11.51 3.68
C SER A 117 4.05 -12.89 3.14
N GLN A 118 4.51 -13.93 3.79
CA GLN A 118 4.02 -15.28 3.52
C GLN A 118 2.49 -15.32 3.60
N ARG A 119 1.83 -15.93 2.60
CA ARG A 119 0.37 -16.00 2.55
C ARG A 119 -0.20 -16.83 3.70
N PHE A 120 -1.34 -16.38 4.20
CA PHE A 120 -2.12 -17.12 5.19
C PHE A 120 -1.36 -17.51 6.47
N LEU A 121 -0.47 -16.65 6.95
CA LEU A 121 0.24 -16.88 8.21
C LEU A 121 -0.67 -17.16 9.42
N TYR A 122 -1.96 -16.81 9.31
CA TYR A 122 -2.94 -17.08 10.37
C TYR A 122 -3.52 -18.50 10.35
N LEU A 123 -3.22 -19.30 9.32
CA LEU A 123 -3.61 -20.71 9.31
C LEU A 123 -2.81 -21.50 10.36
N PRO A 124 -3.33 -22.64 10.82
CA PRO A 124 -2.61 -23.49 11.75
C PRO A 124 -1.22 -23.87 11.25
N ASP A 125 -0.34 -24.19 12.18
CA ASP A 125 1.01 -24.67 11.88
C ASP A 125 0.96 -25.87 10.92
N SER A 126 1.84 -25.85 9.93
CA SER A 126 1.96 -26.93 8.97
C SER A 126 3.20 -27.79 9.25
N TYR A 127 3.03 -29.08 9.12
CA TYR A 127 4.09 -30.07 9.33
C TYR A 127 4.28 -30.90 8.07
N GLN A 128 5.54 -31.14 7.73
CA GLN A 128 5.93 -32.08 6.68
C GLN A 128 6.29 -33.41 7.33
N TYR A 129 5.60 -34.48 6.90
CA TYR A 129 5.89 -35.83 7.33
C TYR A 129 6.94 -36.48 6.42
N GLY A 130 7.72 -37.41 7.00
CA GLY A 130 8.74 -38.15 6.27
C GLY A 130 10.15 -37.58 6.38
N ASP A 131 10.28 -36.37 6.96
CA ASP A 131 11.56 -35.76 7.21
C ASP A 131 12.12 -36.17 8.58
N GLY A 132 13.43 -36.47 8.62
CA GLY A 132 14.05 -36.98 9.84
C GLY A 132 13.57 -38.39 10.20
N GLY A 133 13.19 -38.60 11.45
CA GLY A 133 12.67 -39.86 12.00
C GLY A 133 13.68 -40.62 12.86
N TYR A 134 13.22 -41.74 13.45
CA TYR A 134 14.00 -42.52 14.38
C TYR A 134 13.92 -44.03 14.07
N TYR A 135 14.99 -44.75 14.33
CA TYR A 135 15.06 -46.18 14.19
C TYR A 135 14.76 -46.83 15.55
N PHE A 136 13.71 -47.60 15.64
CA PHE A 136 13.34 -48.33 16.83
C PHE A 136 13.78 -49.80 16.75
N GLY A 137 14.26 -50.33 17.88
CA GLY A 137 14.67 -51.73 17.99
C GLY A 137 16.13 -51.98 17.58
N GLN A 138 16.50 -53.24 17.47
CA GLN A 138 17.83 -53.69 17.12
C GLN A 138 18.12 -53.68 15.61
N ASN A 139 17.08 -53.65 14.81
CA ASN A 139 17.16 -53.62 13.34
C ASN A 139 17.02 -52.22 12.78
N VAL A 140 18.14 -51.63 12.36
CA VAL A 140 18.17 -50.29 11.75
C VAL A 140 17.46 -50.18 10.39
N GLY A 141 16.80 -51.25 9.91
CA GLY A 141 15.98 -51.21 8.66
C GLY A 141 14.61 -50.57 8.83
N ASN A 142 14.08 -50.47 10.04
CA ASN A 142 12.73 -49.94 10.29
C ASN A 142 12.81 -48.50 10.83
N LYS A 143 12.88 -47.55 9.90
CA LYS A 143 12.79 -46.13 10.22
C LYS A 143 11.33 -45.71 10.34
N MET A 144 10.96 -45.20 11.50
CA MET A 144 9.68 -44.49 11.65
C MET A 144 9.87 -43.06 11.17
N PRO A 145 9.07 -42.60 10.19
CA PRO A 145 9.18 -41.26 9.68
C PRO A 145 8.86 -40.24 10.78
N GLY A 146 9.61 -39.15 10.82
CA GLY A 146 9.36 -38.01 11.68
C GLY A 146 8.46 -36.98 11.04
N ALA A 147 8.31 -35.85 11.71
CA ALA A 147 7.68 -34.65 11.17
C ALA A 147 8.53 -33.44 11.53
N SER A 148 8.64 -32.51 10.60
CA SER A 148 9.27 -31.19 10.82
C SER A 148 8.25 -30.08 10.63
N GLU A 149 8.37 -29.03 11.42
CA GLU A 149 7.55 -27.82 11.28
C GLU A 149 7.99 -27.05 10.02
N VAL A 150 7.06 -26.79 9.10
CA VAL A 150 7.33 -26.07 7.85
C VAL A 150 6.95 -24.59 7.97
N SER A 151 5.82 -24.30 8.61
CA SER A 151 5.34 -22.94 8.78
C SER A 151 4.69 -22.77 10.14
N ARG A 152 5.09 -21.73 10.85
CA ARG A 152 4.54 -21.35 12.14
C ARG A 152 3.41 -20.34 11.96
N SER A 153 2.30 -20.58 12.63
CA SER A 153 1.13 -19.70 12.62
C SER A 153 1.44 -18.35 13.29
N ASN A 154 0.97 -17.28 12.67
CA ASN A 154 0.94 -15.94 13.29
C ASN A 154 -0.46 -15.33 13.09
N PRO A 155 -1.41 -15.61 13.99
CA PRO A 155 -2.77 -15.10 13.88
C PRO A 155 -2.88 -13.58 14.06
N ASP A 156 -1.85 -12.93 14.60
CA ASP A 156 -1.80 -11.48 14.82
C ASP A 156 -1.14 -10.72 13.66
N ALA A 157 -0.79 -11.42 12.58
CA ALA A 157 -0.28 -10.80 11.37
C ALA A 157 -1.24 -9.72 10.86
N LYS A 158 -0.69 -8.57 10.54
CA LYS A 158 -1.41 -7.38 10.03
C LYS A 158 -0.56 -6.65 9.01
N TRP A 159 -1.14 -5.65 8.37
CA TRP A 159 -0.45 -4.78 7.43
C TRP A 159 0.84 -4.21 8.04
N GLU A 160 1.95 -4.39 7.34
CA GLU A 160 3.17 -3.64 7.60
C GLU A 160 2.95 -2.20 7.15
N THR A 161 3.25 -1.22 8.00
CA THR A 161 3.02 0.18 7.70
C THR A 161 4.31 0.97 7.75
N ALA A 162 4.52 1.83 6.76
CA ALA A 162 5.63 2.77 6.72
C ALA A 162 5.12 4.19 6.50
N VAL A 163 5.62 5.14 7.28
CA VAL A 163 5.36 6.57 7.09
C VAL A 163 6.49 7.15 6.26
N LYS A 164 6.14 7.76 5.12
CA LYS A 164 7.07 8.44 4.22
C LYS A 164 6.85 9.93 4.26
N GLN A 165 7.93 10.68 4.41
CA GLN A 165 7.94 12.14 4.36
C GLN A 165 8.88 12.59 3.26
N ASN A 166 8.49 13.61 2.52
CA ASN A 166 9.30 14.17 1.44
C ASN A 166 9.18 15.70 1.44
N LEU A 167 10.32 16.36 1.34
CA LEU A 167 10.42 17.80 1.10
C LEU A 167 11.28 17.98 -0.16
N SER A 168 10.76 18.68 -1.15
CA SER A 168 11.45 18.91 -2.41
C SER A 168 11.36 20.36 -2.85
N LEU A 169 12.42 20.83 -3.50
CA LEU A 169 12.53 22.10 -4.17
C LEU A 169 12.80 21.83 -5.64
N ILE A 170 12.03 22.47 -6.51
CA ILE A 170 12.17 22.39 -7.95
C ILE A 170 12.46 23.80 -8.45
N HIS A 171 13.53 23.98 -9.23
CA HIS A 171 13.86 25.23 -9.87
C HIS A 171 14.23 25.01 -11.33
N ILE A 172 13.97 26.00 -12.17
CA ILE A 172 14.32 26.06 -13.59
C ILE A 172 14.77 27.48 -13.91
#